data_4ca66bc1ee1a7b3b45b9c97890ea0ca6
#
_entry.id   4ca66bc1ee1a7b3b45b9c97890ea0ca6
#
_cell.length_a   1.000
_cell.length_b   1.000
_cell.length_c   1.000
_cell.angle_alpha   90.00
_cell.angle_beta   90.00
_cell.angle_gamma   90.00
#
_symmetry.space_group_name_H-M   'P 1'
#
loop_
_entity.id
_entity.type
_entity.pdbx_description
1 polymer ?
#
loop_
_entity_poly.entity_id
_entity_poly.type
_entity_poly.pdbx_seq_one_letter_code
_entity_poly.pdbx_strand_id
1 'polypeptide(L)'
;MLFAMIGSGGFIAPKHLQAIRDTGHFLDCSFDIHDSVGVLDEYFPQSEFFTNIEDFEKHLEQSKAMGKEINYLSICTPTHTHFDYIRFGLKYGMHVICEKPLVLDPSEIQELKDLEVKYQKRVFSLLPLRLHCDTLALKEKIQSELEKNPSKVFDITLTYISVQGKWYFSSWRADVNKSGGLATQMGVNIFDTLLYLFGGVKDKIINREEPDCVCGILFLEHAKIRWFFSINPEHMGVAKEKVYHKMILEGEEVNLTQSFDNLYIESYKQILAQGGFGLDEATASIKLAYELRNLSLSEPNEDSHALCCKNKTDQ
;
A
#
# COMPACT_ATOMS: atom_id res chain seq x y z
N MET A 1 23.98 6.54 -4.54
CA MET A 1 23.20 7.41 -3.63
C MET A 1 23.18 6.78 -2.26
N LEU A 2 23.00 7.61 -1.22
CA LEU A 2 22.87 7.14 0.15
C LEU A 2 21.41 7.19 0.61
N PHE A 3 21.02 6.16 1.33
CA PHE A 3 19.68 6.01 1.91
C PHE A 3 19.76 6.05 3.44
N ALA A 4 18.72 6.58 4.05
CA ALA A 4 18.36 6.32 5.42
C ALA A 4 17.05 5.50 5.46
N MET A 5 16.79 4.80 6.55
CA MET A 5 15.56 4.02 6.72
C MET A 5 14.97 4.23 8.10
N ILE A 6 13.64 4.31 8.16
CA ILE A 6 12.88 4.27 9.41
C ILE A 6 11.95 3.05 9.39
N GLY A 7 12.00 2.24 10.44
CA GLY A 7 11.25 0.98 10.54
C GLY A 7 12.00 -0.23 9.99
N SER A 8 13.32 -0.29 10.18
CA SER A 8 14.19 -1.37 9.66
C SER A 8 13.91 -2.76 10.24
N GLY A 9 13.28 -2.86 11.42
CA GLY A 9 12.79 -4.12 12.00
C GLY A 9 11.41 -4.54 11.49
N GLY A 10 10.76 -3.75 10.63
CA GLY A 10 9.44 -4.04 10.09
C GLY A 10 9.43 -5.23 9.12
N PHE A 11 8.28 -5.94 9.04
CA PHE A 11 8.08 -7.09 8.15
C PHE A 11 8.43 -6.81 6.68
N ILE A 12 8.18 -5.60 6.20
CA ILE A 12 8.39 -5.21 4.81
C ILE A 12 9.80 -4.65 4.54
N ALA A 13 10.53 -4.27 5.59
CA ALA A 13 11.87 -3.67 5.48
C ALA A 13 12.86 -4.49 4.62
N PRO A 14 12.89 -5.85 4.68
CA PRO A 14 13.76 -6.65 3.83
C PRO A 14 13.57 -6.39 2.33
N LYS A 15 12.35 -6.12 1.87
CA LYS A 15 12.06 -5.81 0.47
C LYS A 15 12.68 -4.48 0.03
N HIS A 16 12.65 -3.49 0.92
CA HIS A 16 13.29 -2.19 0.69
C HIS A 16 14.82 -2.30 0.72
N LEU A 17 15.36 -3.00 1.72
CA LEU A 17 16.82 -3.24 1.83
C LEU A 17 17.34 -3.94 0.59
N GLN A 18 16.65 -4.99 0.14
CA GLN A 18 16.96 -5.67 -1.10
C GLN A 18 16.94 -4.72 -2.31
N ALA A 19 15.89 -3.90 -2.41
CA ALA A 19 15.75 -2.97 -3.53
C ALA A 19 16.87 -1.91 -3.55
N ILE A 20 17.25 -1.36 -2.39
CA ILE A 20 18.38 -0.44 -2.28
C ILE A 20 19.67 -1.10 -2.74
N ARG A 21 19.97 -2.33 -2.25
CA ARG A 21 21.17 -3.08 -2.61
C ARG A 21 21.20 -3.43 -4.10
N ASP A 22 20.10 -3.99 -4.62
CA ASP A 22 20.04 -4.54 -5.97
C ASP A 22 19.95 -3.44 -7.04
N THR A 23 19.64 -2.20 -6.64
CA THR A 23 19.78 -1.01 -7.49
C THR A 23 21.17 -0.35 -7.39
N GLY A 24 22.11 -0.94 -6.65
CA GLY A 24 23.50 -0.48 -6.56
C GLY A 24 23.69 0.71 -5.62
N HIS A 25 22.88 0.82 -4.57
CA HIS A 25 22.93 1.92 -3.61
C HIS A 25 23.20 1.42 -2.19
N PHE A 26 23.39 2.35 -1.25
CA PHE A 26 23.85 2.04 0.09
C PHE A 26 22.92 2.62 1.15
N LEU A 27 22.68 1.82 2.20
CA LEU A 27 22.04 2.29 3.42
C LEU A 27 23.13 2.88 4.32
N ASP A 28 23.01 4.17 4.65
CA ASP A 28 23.91 4.87 5.54
C ASP A 28 23.56 4.60 7.00
N CYS A 29 22.29 4.79 7.32
CA CYS A 29 21.79 4.64 8.67
C CYS A 29 20.33 4.21 8.69
N SER A 30 19.91 3.64 9.83
CA SER A 30 18.51 3.28 10.06
C SER A 30 18.09 3.54 11.50
N PHE A 31 16.79 3.73 11.67
CA PHE A 31 16.13 3.89 12.96
C PHE A 31 14.96 2.90 13.09
N ASP A 32 14.88 2.25 14.24
CA ASP A 32 13.70 1.51 14.68
C ASP A 32 13.57 1.61 16.20
N ILE A 33 12.36 1.67 16.72
CA ILE A 33 12.10 1.68 18.17
C ILE A 33 12.45 0.36 18.85
N HIS A 34 12.66 -0.70 18.07
CA HIS A 34 13.08 -2.03 18.51
C HIS A 34 14.45 -2.37 17.93
N ASP A 35 15.23 -3.14 18.66
CA ASP A 35 16.57 -3.59 18.28
C ASP A 35 16.61 -4.91 17.51
N SER A 36 15.45 -5.44 17.13
CA SER A 36 15.32 -6.68 16.36
C SER A 36 15.61 -6.46 14.87
N VAL A 37 16.82 -6.02 14.54
CA VAL A 37 17.23 -5.57 13.19
C VAL A 37 18.32 -6.42 12.56
N GLY A 38 18.45 -7.71 12.98
CA GLY A 38 19.45 -8.63 12.42
C GLY A 38 19.40 -8.77 10.88
N VAL A 39 18.31 -8.36 10.26
CA VAL A 39 18.20 -8.28 8.80
C VAL A 39 19.21 -7.31 8.17
N LEU A 40 19.71 -6.32 8.91
CA LEU A 40 20.74 -5.39 8.42
C LEU A 40 22.06 -6.13 8.12
N ASP A 41 22.38 -7.18 8.86
CA ASP A 41 23.59 -7.99 8.63
C ASP A 41 23.58 -8.66 7.26
N GLU A 42 22.41 -8.99 6.73
CA GLU A 42 22.24 -9.61 5.41
C GLU A 42 22.44 -8.62 4.26
N TYR A 43 22.01 -7.38 4.44
CA TYR A 43 21.96 -6.40 3.35
C TYR A 43 23.02 -5.30 3.48
N PHE A 44 23.16 -4.72 4.67
CA PHE A 44 24.02 -3.56 4.93
C PHE A 44 24.67 -3.61 6.32
N PRO A 45 25.60 -4.57 6.56
CA PRO A 45 26.22 -4.76 7.89
C PRO A 45 27.08 -3.56 8.35
N GLN A 46 27.34 -2.60 7.48
CA GLN A 46 28.12 -1.40 7.79
C GLN A 46 27.25 -0.17 8.04
N SER A 47 25.91 -0.30 7.97
CA SER A 47 25.02 0.82 8.25
C SER A 47 24.93 1.09 9.76
N GLU A 48 24.89 2.37 10.13
CA GLU A 48 24.63 2.77 11.51
C GLU A 48 23.17 2.49 11.90
N PHE A 49 22.95 2.05 13.15
CA PHE A 49 21.62 1.75 13.65
C PHE A 49 21.32 2.49 14.96
N PHE A 50 20.12 3.04 15.06
CA PHE A 50 19.67 3.83 16.18
C PHE A 50 18.32 3.32 16.70
N THR A 51 18.15 3.28 18.04
CA THR A 51 16.86 3.02 18.70
C THR A 51 16.23 4.29 19.27
N ASN A 52 16.94 5.40 19.18
CA ASN A 52 16.51 6.72 19.64
C ASN A 52 16.49 7.69 18.44
N ILE A 53 15.39 8.43 18.28
CA ILE A 53 15.21 9.33 17.15
C ILE A 53 16.16 10.54 17.23
N GLU A 54 16.48 11.04 18.44
CA GLU A 54 17.38 12.17 18.61
C GLU A 54 18.82 11.84 18.22
N ASP A 55 19.26 10.58 18.43
CA ASP A 55 20.58 10.14 18.00
C ASP A 55 20.63 9.90 16.50
N PHE A 56 19.54 9.41 15.90
CA PHE A 56 19.39 9.35 14.45
C PHE A 56 19.41 10.74 13.81
N GLU A 57 18.71 11.73 14.38
CA GLU A 57 18.75 13.14 13.93
C GLU A 57 20.17 13.69 13.99
N LYS A 58 20.88 13.53 15.12
CA LYS A 58 22.27 13.98 15.27
C LYS A 58 23.19 13.39 14.20
N HIS A 59 23.02 12.10 13.88
CA HIS A 59 23.78 11.45 12.83
C HIS A 59 23.53 12.08 11.46
N LEU A 60 22.25 12.37 11.11
CA LEU A 60 21.90 13.05 9.86
C LEU A 60 22.53 14.46 9.78
N GLU A 61 22.49 15.21 10.88
CA GLU A 61 23.10 16.55 10.97
C GLU A 61 24.63 16.51 10.84
N GLN A 62 25.28 15.55 11.50
CA GLN A 62 26.73 15.34 11.40
C GLN A 62 27.14 14.92 9.98
N SER A 63 26.40 13.99 9.36
CA SER A 63 26.63 13.57 7.98
C SER A 63 26.57 14.76 7.03
N LYS A 64 25.55 15.60 7.18
CA LYS A 64 25.39 16.82 6.39
C LYS A 64 26.53 17.83 6.62
N ALA A 65 26.96 18.02 7.87
CA ALA A 65 28.08 18.89 8.21
C ALA A 65 29.41 18.42 7.62
N MET A 66 29.57 17.10 7.45
CA MET A 66 30.73 16.46 6.79
C MET A 66 30.62 16.45 5.25
N GLY A 67 29.57 17.04 4.67
CA GLY A 67 29.33 17.02 3.23
C GLY A 67 28.83 15.69 2.68
N LYS A 68 28.38 14.78 3.54
CA LYS A 68 27.80 13.48 3.18
C LYS A 68 26.30 13.63 3.02
N GLU A 69 25.82 13.73 1.78
CA GLU A 69 24.40 13.90 1.48
C GLU A 69 23.68 12.57 1.48
N ILE A 70 22.70 12.41 2.38
CA ILE A 70 21.74 11.30 2.35
C ILE A 70 20.58 11.74 1.46
N ASN A 71 20.37 11.01 0.37
CA ASN A 71 19.49 11.43 -0.73
C ASN A 71 18.03 11.02 -0.52
N TYR A 72 17.82 9.82 0.08
CA TYR A 72 16.51 9.21 0.23
C TYR A 72 16.27 8.70 1.65
N LEU A 73 15.03 8.83 2.11
CA LEU A 73 14.52 8.19 3.31
C LEU A 73 13.48 7.14 2.91
N SER A 74 13.70 5.87 3.26
CA SER A 74 12.70 4.79 3.13
C SER A 74 11.93 4.63 4.44
N ILE A 75 10.59 4.60 4.38
CA ILE A 75 9.70 4.49 5.54
C ILE A 75 8.93 3.18 5.48
N CYS A 76 9.13 2.32 6.49
CA CYS A 76 8.57 0.98 6.63
C CYS A 76 7.81 0.78 7.95
N THR A 77 7.36 1.85 8.56
CA THR A 77 6.73 1.89 9.88
C THR A 77 5.22 1.57 9.82
N PRO A 78 4.52 1.47 10.96
CA PRO A 78 3.07 1.44 10.98
C PRO A 78 2.44 2.71 10.36
N THR A 79 1.32 2.53 9.63
CA THR A 79 0.74 3.55 8.77
C THR A 79 0.48 4.91 9.45
N HIS A 80 0.02 4.90 10.70
CA HIS A 80 -0.28 6.13 11.44
C HIS A 80 0.93 7.03 11.73
N THR A 81 2.14 6.53 11.52
CA THR A 81 3.37 7.30 11.71
C THR A 81 3.95 7.82 10.40
N HIS A 82 3.39 7.43 9.26
CA HIS A 82 3.94 7.78 7.95
C HIS A 82 3.99 9.29 7.73
N PHE A 83 2.91 10.00 8.05
CA PHE A 83 2.81 11.45 7.85
C PHE A 83 3.96 12.20 8.54
N ASP A 84 4.21 11.91 9.82
CA ASP A 84 5.26 12.56 10.59
C ASP A 84 6.66 12.22 10.04
N TYR A 85 6.91 10.97 9.68
CA TYR A 85 8.20 10.58 9.12
C TYR A 85 8.41 11.07 7.68
N ILE A 86 7.36 11.24 6.89
CA ILE A 86 7.46 11.92 5.58
C ILE A 86 7.88 13.39 5.78
N ARG A 87 7.21 14.11 6.69
CA ARG A 87 7.58 15.49 7.04
C ARG A 87 9.02 15.58 7.53
N PHE A 88 9.42 14.64 8.37
CA PHE A 88 10.79 14.51 8.85
C PHE A 88 11.78 14.40 7.67
N GLY A 89 11.58 13.43 6.78
CA GLY A 89 12.48 13.22 5.65
C GLY A 89 12.62 14.47 4.75
N LEU A 90 11.50 15.11 4.44
CA LEU A 90 11.50 16.35 3.65
C LEU A 90 12.25 17.48 4.36
N LYS A 91 12.04 17.67 5.67
CA LYS A 91 12.74 18.68 6.50
C LYS A 91 14.25 18.48 6.48
N TYR A 92 14.72 17.24 6.51
CA TYR A 92 16.16 16.91 6.42
C TYR A 92 16.72 16.94 4.99
N GLY A 93 15.91 17.31 4.01
CA GLY A 93 16.35 17.48 2.62
C GLY A 93 16.47 16.18 1.84
N MET A 94 15.77 15.13 2.26
CA MET A 94 15.73 13.84 1.58
C MET A 94 14.48 13.71 0.71
N HIS A 95 14.59 13.02 -0.42
CA HIS A 95 13.41 12.44 -1.07
C HIS A 95 12.88 11.29 -0.19
N VAL A 96 11.56 11.08 -0.19
CA VAL A 96 10.95 10.08 0.69
C VAL A 96 10.31 8.97 -0.14
N ILE A 97 10.61 7.73 0.20
CA ILE A 97 9.95 6.52 -0.31
C ILE A 97 9.18 5.92 0.85
N CYS A 98 7.86 5.90 0.77
CA CYS A 98 7.03 5.44 1.87
C CYS A 98 6.12 4.30 1.46
N GLU A 99 5.93 3.36 2.39
CA GLU A 99 4.93 2.30 2.26
C GLU A 99 3.52 2.87 2.12
N LYS A 100 2.68 2.06 1.51
CA LYS A 100 1.26 2.38 1.31
C LYS A 100 0.42 2.02 2.55
N PRO A 101 -0.66 2.78 2.80
CA PRO A 101 -0.94 4.10 2.26
C PRO A 101 0.04 5.14 2.79
N LEU A 102 0.29 6.19 2.04
CA LEU A 102 1.16 7.29 2.51
C LEU A 102 0.63 7.94 3.78
N VAL A 103 -0.69 8.10 3.85
CA VAL A 103 -1.39 8.70 4.99
C VAL A 103 -2.74 8.00 5.20
N LEU A 104 -3.34 8.17 6.38
CA LEU A 104 -4.68 7.68 6.70
C LEU A 104 -5.77 8.72 6.44
N ASP A 105 -5.43 10.00 6.52
CA ASP A 105 -6.34 11.11 6.24
C ASP A 105 -5.93 11.79 4.93
N PRO A 106 -6.80 11.82 3.90
CA PRO A 106 -6.48 12.47 2.63
C PRO A 106 -6.28 13.99 2.75
N SER A 107 -6.71 14.63 3.84
CA SER A 107 -6.46 16.06 4.08
C SER A 107 -4.97 16.37 4.29
N GLU A 108 -4.18 15.40 4.75
CA GLU A 108 -2.74 15.52 4.95
C GLU A 108 -1.94 15.61 3.63
N ILE A 109 -2.53 15.15 2.52
CA ILE A 109 -1.87 15.16 1.19
C ILE A 109 -1.51 16.58 0.74
N GLN A 110 -2.38 17.56 0.99
CA GLN A 110 -2.07 18.93 0.58
C GLN A 110 -0.88 19.51 1.34
N GLU A 111 -0.77 19.26 2.64
CA GLU A 111 0.39 19.68 3.42
C GLU A 111 1.68 19.04 2.88
N LEU A 112 1.64 17.75 2.53
CA LEU A 112 2.80 17.06 1.95
C LEU A 112 3.21 17.67 0.61
N LYS A 113 2.26 18.06 -0.26
CA LYS A 113 2.55 18.77 -1.52
C LYS A 113 3.22 20.12 -1.28
N ASP A 114 2.73 20.86 -0.30
CA ASP A 114 3.32 22.16 0.06
C ASP A 114 4.75 21.98 0.60
N LEU A 115 5.01 20.90 1.34
CA LEU A 115 6.34 20.56 1.83
C LEU A 115 7.29 20.09 0.72
N GLU A 116 6.79 19.34 -0.29
CA GLU A 116 7.58 18.99 -1.49
C GLU A 116 8.09 20.25 -2.19
N VAL A 117 7.21 21.22 -2.39
CA VAL A 117 7.57 22.52 -2.99
C VAL A 117 8.56 23.28 -2.12
N LYS A 118 8.29 23.37 -0.81
CA LYS A 118 9.13 24.09 0.15
C LYS A 118 10.57 23.57 0.22
N TYR A 119 10.71 22.22 0.25
CA TYR A 119 12.02 21.59 0.42
C TYR A 119 12.66 21.13 -0.89
N GLN A 120 11.96 21.29 -2.02
CA GLN A 120 12.38 20.82 -3.36
C GLN A 120 12.77 19.34 -3.36
N LYS A 121 11.98 18.54 -2.67
CA LYS A 121 12.10 17.08 -2.57
C LYS A 121 10.78 16.44 -2.93
N ARG A 122 10.78 15.15 -3.21
CA ARG A 122 9.59 14.41 -3.63
C ARG A 122 9.27 13.29 -2.65
N VAL A 123 7.99 13.00 -2.53
CA VAL A 123 7.44 11.84 -1.83
C VAL A 123 6.98 10.82 -2.85
N PHE A 124 7.38 9.58 -2.68
CA PHE A 124 6.99 8.45 -3.53
C PHE A 124 6.23 7.43 -2.71
N SER A 125 5.09 6.99 -3.23
CA SER A 125 4.33 5.86 -2.72
C SER A 125 4.73 4.59 -3.44
N LEU A 126 4.87 3.49 -2.70
CA LEU A 126 5.05 2.19 -3.33
C LEU A 126 3.69 1.64 -3.77
N LEU A 127 3.45 1.67 -5.07
CA LEU A 127 2.27 1.13 -5.74
C LEU A 127 2.69 0.01 -6.71
N PRO A 128 3.29 -1.07 -6.18
CA PRO A 128 3.99 -2.06 -6.99
C PRO A 128 3.10 -2.81 -7.97
N LEU A 129 1.80 -2.98 -7.67
CA LEU A 129 0.87 -3.66 -8.57
C LEU A 129 0.67 -2.94 -9.90
N ARG A 130 0.88 -1.62 -9.97
CA ARG A 130 0.85 -0.87 -11.24
C ARG A 130 1.97 -1.27 -12.19
N LEU A 131 3.05 -1.88 -11.68
CA LEU A 131 4.22 -2.34 -12.44
C LEU A 131 4.16 -3.83 -12.78
N HIS A 132 3.17 -4.54 -12.25
CA HIS A 132 3.02 -5.96 -12.51
C HIS A 132 2.67 -6.21 -13.97
N CYS A 133 3.34 -7.18 -14.62
CA CYS A 133 3.15 -7.46 -16.05
C CYS A 133 1.68 -7.79 -16.38
N ASP A 134 0.99 -8.56 -15.53
CA ASP A 134 -0.41 -8.89 -15.75
C ASP A 134 -1.32 -7.67 -15.63
N THR A 135 -1.01 -6.73 -14.72
CA THR A 135 -1.74 -5.46 -14.60
C THR A 135 -1.57 -4.61 -15.86
N LEU A 136 -0.35 -4.53 -16.37
CA LEU A 136 -0.06 -3.77 -17.60
C LEU A 136 -0.75 -4.39 -18.81
N ALA A 137 -0.67 -5.71 -18.98
CA ALA A 137 -1.36 -6.43 -20.05
C ALA A 137 -2.90 -6.28 -19.96
N LEU A 138 -3.44 -6.36 -18.73
CA LEU A 138 -4.87 -6.13 -18.52
C LEU A 138 -5.28 -4.69 -18.85
N LYS A 139 -4.44 -3.71 -18.52
CA LYS A 139 -4.70 -2.31 -18.88
C LYS A 139 -4.78 -2.10 -20.38
N GLU A 140 -3.87 -2.68 -21.14
CA GLU A 140 -3.90 -2.62 -22.61
C GLU A 140 -5.19 -3.25 -23.17
N LYS A 141 -5.59 -4.43 -22.64
CA LYS A 141 -6.85 -5.10 -23.02
C LYS A 141 -8.06 -4.20 -22.74
N ILE A 142 -8.15 -3.63 -21.54
CA ILE A 142 -9.24 -2.73 -21.15
C ILE A 142 -9.27 -1.50 -22.05
N GLN A 143 -8.13 -0.85 -22.30
CA GLN A 143 -8.05 0.31 -23.18
C GLN A 143 -8.55 -0.01 -24.60
N SER A 144 -8.11 -1.14 -25.19
CA SER A 144 -8.58 -1.59 -26.49
C SER A 144 -10.10 -1.84 -26.56
N GLU A 145 -10.70 -2.33 -25.45
CA GLU A 145 -12.15 -2.51 -25.38
C GLU A 145 -12.88 -1.17 -25.26
N LEU A 146 -12.33 -0.22 -24.50
CA LEU A 146 -12.90 1.12 -24.32
C LEU A 146 -12.78 1.97 -25.60
N GLU A 147 -11.75 1.78 -26.40
CA GLU A 147 -11.66 2.41 -27.74
C GLU A 147 -12.80 1.98 -28.66
N LYS A 148 -13.24 0.71 -28.56
CA LYS A 148 -14.39 0.18 -29.33
C LYS A 148 -15.74 0.60 -28.75
N ASN A 149 -15.82 0.67 -27.42
CA ASN A 149 -17.02 1.04 -26.69
C ASN A 149 -16.66 1.92 -25.46
N PRO A 150 -16.60 3.25 -25.62
CA PRO A 150 -16.22 4.17 -24.55
C PRO A 150 -17.19 4.19 -23.34
N SER A 151 -18.40 3.69 -23.51
CA SER A 151 -19.40 3.60 -22.43
C SER A 151 -19.42 2.24 -21.71
N LYS A 152 -18.50 1.31 -22.07
CA LYS A 152 -18.47 -0.02 -21.46
C LYS A 152 -18.21 0.08 -19.97
N VAL A 153 -19.00 -0.68 -19.20
CA VAL A 153 -18.84 -0.89 -17.76
C VAL A 153 -18.60 -2.38 -17.55
N PHE A 154 -17.42 -2.73 -17.08
CA PHE A 154 -17.04 -4.12 -16.82
C PHE A 154 -17.65 -4.62 -15.52
N ASP A 155 -18.15 -5.85 -15.52
CA ASP A 155 -18.65 -6.53 -14.32
C ASP A 155 -17.52 -7.33 -13.66
N ILE A 156 -17.26 -7.04 -12.36
CA ILE A 156 -16.13 -7.62 -11.63
C ILE A 156 -16.61 -8.16 -10.29
N THR A 157 -16.15 -9.38 -9.96
CA THR A 157 -16.23 -9.94 -8.62
C THR A 157 -14.82 -10.20 -8.11
N LEU A 158 -14.50 -9.64 -6.94
CA LEU A 158 -13.18 -9.68 -6.33
C LEU A 158 -13.24 -10.27 -4.93
N THR A 159 -12.49 -11.34 -4.70
CA THR A 159 -12.30 -11.97 -3.39
C THR A 159 -10.84 -11.92 -3.02
N TYR A 160 -10.53 -11.37 -1.85
CA TYR A 160 -9.19 -11.39 -1.30
C TYR A 160 -9.24 -11.83 0.16
N ILE A 161 -8.69 -13.00 0.45
CA ILE A 161 -8.59 -13.55 1.80
C ILE A 161 -7.11 -13.77 2.11
N SER A 162 -6.62 -13.15 3.18
CA SER A 162 -5.25 -13.31 3.66
C SER A 162 -5.29 -13.67 5.14
N VAL A 163 -5.30 -14.97 5.43
CA VAL A 163 -5.47 -15.50 6.78
C VAL A 163 -4.40 -14.95 7.72
N GLN A 164 -4.85 -14.34 8.82
CA GLN A 164 -3.98 -13.82 9.87
C GLN A 164 -4.16 -14.61 11.17
N GLY A 165 -3.09 -14.74 11.92
CA GLY A 165 -3.13 -15.35 13.26
C GLY A 165 -3.72 -14.41 14.32
N LYS A 166 -3.93 -14.95 15.54
CA LYS A 166 -4.45 -14.17 16.68
C LYS A 166 -3.63 -12.93 17.02
N TRP A 167 -2.33 -12.94 16.70
CA TRP A 167 -1.42 -11.79 16.89
C TRP A 167 -1.91 -10.53 16.18
N TYR A 168 -2.66 -10.66 15.07
CA TYR A 168 -3.21 -9.53 14.33
C TYR A 168 -4.06 -8.64 15.26
N PHE A 169 -4.94 -9.26 16.04
CA PHE A 169 -5.86 -8.55 16.93
C PHE A 169 -5.17 -7.88 18.15
N SER A 170 -3.93 -8.27 18.44
CA SER A 170 -3.10 -7.64 19.48
C SER A 170 -2.11 -6.62 18.92
N SER A 171 -2.09 -6.42 17.60
CA SER A 171 -1.16 -5.51 16.94
C SER A 171 -1.84 -4.18 16.56
N TRP A 172 -1.02 -3.19 16.17
CA TRP A 172 -1.50 -1.92 15.64
C TRP A 172 -2.45 -2.06 14.45
N ARG A 173 -2.40 -3.20 13.74
CA ARG A 173 -3.25 -3.48 12.57
C ARG A 173 -4.72 -3.58 12.90
N ALA A 174 -5.07 -4.05 14.10
CA ALA A 174 -6.46 -4.15 14.56
C ALA A 174 -7.02 -2.81 15.06
N ASP A 175 -6.15 -1.85 15.38
CA ASP A 175 -6.57 -0.51 15.76
C ASP A 175 -6.88 0.33 14.50
N VAL A 176 -8.16 0.60 14.28
CA VAL A 176 -8.63 1.35 13.10
C VAL A 176 -8.00 2.75 13.01
N ASN A 177 -7.72 3.39 14.15
CA ASN A 177 -7.08 4.71 14.16
C ASN A 177 -5.61 4.65 13.71
N LYS A 178 -4.97 3.49 13.84
CA LYS A 178 -3.56 3.31 13.44
C LYS A 178 -3.43 2.70 12.04
N SER A 179 -4.39 1.92 11.64
CA SER A 179 -4.33 1.12 10.41
C SER A 179 -5.28 1.57 9.31
N GLY A 180 -6.34 2.29 9.66
CA GLY A 180 -7.45 2.59 8.77
C GLY A 180 -8.40 1.41 8.53
N GLY A 181 -8.26 0.30 9.30
CA GLY A 181 -9.09 -0.89 9.15
C GLY A 181 -8.72 -1.77 7.95
N LEU A 182 -9.47 -2.87 7.76
CA LEU A 182 -9.18 -3.87 6.72
C LEU A 182 -9.28 -3.30 5.30
N ALA A 183 -10.27 -2.44 5.02
CA ALA A 183 -10.42 -1.81 3.72
C ALA A 183 -9.18 -0.99 3.33
N THR A 184 -8.50 -0.37 4.30
CA THR A 184 -7.26 0.36 4.06
C THR A 184 -6.07 -0.60 3.94
N GLN A 185 -5.86 -1.48 4.92
CA GLN A 185 -4.67 -2.33 4.96
C GLN A 185 -4.57 -3.32 3.81
N MET A 186 -5.67 -4.02 3.54
CA MET A 186 -5.77 -4.99 2.45
C MET A 186 -6.14 -4.32 1.14
N GLY A 187 -7.09 -3.37 1.21
CA GLY A 187 -7.75 -2.83 0.04
C GLY A 187 -6.95 -1.77 -0.70
N VAL A 188 -6.16 -0.92 -0.04
CA VAL A 188 -5.57 0.26 -0.70
C VAL A 188 -4.77 -0.07 -1.97
N ASN A 189 -3.96 -1.13 -1.98
CA ASN A 189 -3.22 -1.56 -3.18
C ASN A 189 -4.16 -2.06 -4.28
N ILE A 190 -5.18 -2.79 -3.91
CA ILE A 190 -6.15 -3.37 -4.85
C ILE A 190 -7.03 -2.26 -5.40
N PHE A 191 -7.54 -1.38 -4.54
CA PHE A 191 -8.31 -0.21 -4.97
C PHE A 191 -7.49 0.70 -5.88
N ASP A 192 -6.22 0.91 -5.57
CA ASP A 192 -5.31 1.65 -6.41
C ASP A 192 -5.21 1.03 -7.82
N THR A 193 -5.02 -0.27 -7.89
CA THR A 193 -4.96 -1.00 -9.16
C THR A 193 -6.27 -0.92 -9.94
N LEU A 194 -7.41 -1.04 -9.25
CA LEU A 194 -8.73 -0.94 -9.89
C LEU A 194 -8.98 0.48 -10.44
N LEU A 195 -8.62 1.52 -9.68
CA LEU A 195 -8.70 2.91 -10.13
C LEU A 195 -7.78 3.16 -11.33
N TYR A 196 -6.57 2.60 -11.31
CA TYR A 196 -5.62 2.69 -12.41
C TYR A 196 -6.11 2.02 -13.70
N LEU A 197 -6.89 0.94 -13.57
CA LEU A 197 -7.42 0.17 -14.71
C LEU A 197 -8.75 0.72 -15.24
N PHE A 198 -9.66 1.14 -14.37
CA PHE A 198 -11.07 1.38 -14.70
C PHE A 198 -11.55 2.81 -14.47
N GLY A 199 -10.64 3.73 -14.09
CA GLY A 199 -10.96 5.14 -13.90
C GLY A 199 -11.46 5.49 -12.50
N GLY A 200 -11.98 6.71 -12.36
CA GLY A 200 -12.38 7.31 -11.08
C GLY A 200 -13.62 6.69 -10.44
N VAL A 201 -13.79 6.96 -9.15
CA VAL A 201 -14.96 6.52 -8.37
C VAL A 201 -16.18 7.32 -8.76
N LYS A 202 -17.28 6.63 -9.12
CA LYS A 202 -18.63 7.21 -9.32
C LYS A 202 -19.50 7.08 -8.09
N ASP A 203 -19.49 5.87 -7.48
CA ASP A 203 -20.27 5.57 -6.28
C ASP A 203 -19.66 4.39 -5.52
N LYS A 204 -20.05 4.19 -4.27
CA LYS A 204 -19.57 3.13 -3.42
C LYS A 204 -20.56 2.76 -2.33
N ILE A 205 -20.60 1.49 -2.00
CA ILE A 205 -21.46 0.91 -0.96
C ILE A 205 -20.60 0.03 -0.07
N ILE A 206 -20.81 0.12 1.24
CA ILE A 206 -20.26 -0.83 2.20
C ILE A 206 -21.41 -1.69 2.76
N ASN A 207 -21.30 -3.02 2.64
CA ASN A 207 -22.33 -3.93 3.09
C ASN A 207 -22.01 -4.57 4.43
N ARG A 208 -20.72 -4.75 4.74
CA ARG A 208 -20.27 -5.36 5.98
C ARG A 208 -18.92 -4.83 6.36
N GLU A 209 -18.73 -4.51 7.62
CA GLU A 209 -17.46 -4.15 8.22
C GLU A 209 -17.36 -4.78 9.60
N GLU A 210 -16.51 -5.78 9.71
CA GLU A 210 -16.23 -6.52 10.95
C GLU A 210 -14.72 -6.54 11.19
N PRO A 211 -14.26 -6.89 12.41
CA PRO A 211 -12.83 -6.92 12.70
C PRO A 211 -12.00 -7.84 11.81
N ASP A 212 -12.64 -8.83 11.16
CA ASP A 212 -11.99 -9.87 10.36
C ASP A 212 -12.43 -9.91 8.90
N CYS A 213 -13.43 -9.13 8.51
CA CYS A 213 -13.84 -9.01 7.11
C CYS A 213 -14.54 -7.69 6.79
N VAL A 214 -14.47 -7.30 5.53
CA VAL A 214 -15.12 -6.11 4.99
C VAL A 214 -15.52 -6.38 3.55
N CYS A 215 -16.70 -5.93 3.14
CA CYS A 215 -17.16 -6.07 1.78
C CYS A 215 -18.10 -4.96 1.33
N GLY A 216 -18.24 -4.83 0.02
CA GLY A 216 -19.09 -3.80 -0.56
C GLY A 216 -19.13 -3.85 -2.08
N ILE A 217 -19.68 -2.79 -2.66
CA ILE A 217 -19.73 -2.57 -4.10
C ILE A 217 -19.05 -1.25 -4.41
N LEU A 218 -18.23 -1.25 -5.46
CA LEU A 218 -17.57 -0.07 -5.96
C LEU A 218 -17.99 0.17 -7.41
N PHE A 219 -18.42 1.38 -7.71
CA PHE A 219 -18.77 1.82 -9.05
C PHE A 219 -17.70 2.78 -9.53
N LEU A 220 -16.94 2.36 -10.55
CA LEU A 220 -15.95 3.18 -11.23
C LEU A 220 -16.49 3.70 -12.56
N GLU A 221 -15.72 4.54 -13.25
CA GLU A 221 -16.09 5.05 -14.57
C GLU A 221 -16.42 3.91 -15.54
N HIS A 222 -15.61 2.83 -15.49
CA HIS A 222 -15.69 1.72 -16.41
C HIS A 222 -15.83 0.36 -15.72
N ALA A 223 -16.17 0.30 -14.43
CA ALA A 223 -16.41 -0.99 -13.75
C ALA A 223 -17.45 -0.92 -12.64
N LYS A 224 -18.18 -2.04 -12.46
CA LYS A 224 -18.94 -2.37 -11.25
C LYS A 224 -18.26 -3.54 -10.58
N ILE A 225 -17.83 -3.35 -9.32
CA ILE A 225 -16.98 -4.29 -8.61
C ILE A 225 -17.64 -4.71 -7.31
N ARG A 226 -17.98 -5.98 -7.18
CA ARG A 226 -18.38 -6.60 -5.92
C ARG A 226 -17.13 -7.13 -5.25
N TRP A 227 -16.79 -6.61 -4.09
CA TRP A 227 -15.53 -6.96 -3.44
C TRP A 227 -15.74 -7.49 -2.02
N PHE A 228 -14.89 -8.44 -1.63
CA PHE A 228 -14.85 -9.04 -0.31
C PHE A 228 -13.40 -9.25 0.14
N PHE A 229 -13.03 -8.67 1.28
CA PHE A 229 -11.72 -8.83 1.91
C PHE A 229 -11.87 -9.47 3.28
N SER A 230 -10.98 -10.42 3.62
CA SER A 230 -11.03 -11.11 4.89
C SER A 230 -9.66 -11.58 5.36
N ILE A 231 -9.52 -11.68 6.70
CA ILE A 231 -8.40 -12.32 7.37
C ILE A 231 -8.84 -13.61 8.09
N ASN A 232 -10.13 -13.96 8.04
CA ASN A 232 -10.71 -15.11 8.71
C ASN A 232 -10.50 -16.40 7.89
N PRO A 233 -9.87 -17.46 8.47
CA PRO A 233 -9.71 -18.74 7.80
C PRO A 233 -11.03 -19.44 7.42
N GLU A 234 -12.12 -19.18 8.14
CA GLU A 234 -13.43 -19.78 7.86
C GLU A 234 -13.99 -19.36 6.48
N HIS A 235 -13.59 -18.18 5.99
CA HIS A 235 -13.99 -17.70 4.68
C HIS A 235 -13.23 -18.35 3.51
N MET A 236 -12.18 -19.13 3.79
CA MET A 236 -11.41 -19.88 2.76
C MET A 236 -12.15 -21.11 2.22
N GLY A 237 -13.20 -21.59 2.88
CA GLY A 237 -13.88 -22.84 2.53
C GLY A 237 -12.93 -24.04 2.64
N VAL A 238 -12.83 -24.83 1.57
CA VAL A 238 -11.94 -26.02 1.53
C VAL A 238 -10.50 -25.73 1.11
N ALA A 239 -10.17 -24.48 0.77
CA ALA A 239 -8.82 -24.11 0.39
C ALA A 239 -7.87 -24.19 1.61
N LYS A 240 -6.70 -24.82 1.42
CA LYS A 240 -5.68 -24.98 2.47
C LYS A 240 -4.59 -23.90 2.43
N GLU A 241 -4.70 -22.98 1.50
CA GLU A 241 -3.72 -21.92 1.31
C GLU A 241 -3.91 -20.79 2.33
N LYS A 242 -2.84 -20.10 2.70
CA LYS A 242 -2.94 -18.95 3.62
C LYS A 242 -3.47 -17.68 2.94
N VAL A 243 -3.42 -17.64 1.62
CA VAL A 243 -3.82 -16.48 0.81
C VAL A 243 -4.66 -16.98 -0.36
N TYR A 244 -5.81 -16.36 -0.54
CA TYR A 244 -6.71 -16.61 -1.66
C TYR A 244 -7.07 -15.31 -2.34
N HIS A 245 -6.70 -15.19 -3.60
CA HIS A 245 -7.04 -14.06 -4.45
C HIS A 245 -7.81 -14.58 -5.65
N LYS A 246 -8.94 -13.97 -5.92
CA LYS A 246 -9.71 -14.30 -7.12
C LYS A 246 -10.37 -13.03 -7.66
N MET A 247 -10.09 -12.70 -8.90
CA MET A 247 -10.81 -11.69 -9.66
C MET A 247 -11.50 -12.35 -10.84
N ILE A 248 -12.80 -12.14 -10.95
CA ILE A 248 -13.61 -12.58 -12.10
C ILE A 248 -14.01 -11.29 -12.84
N LEU A 249 -13.59 -11.17 -14.10
CA LEU A 249 -13.89 -10.07 -15.00
C LEU A 249 -14.77 -10.60 -16.14
N GLU A 250 -15.99 -10.11 -16.27
CA GLU A 250 -16.94 -10.56 -17.30
C GLU A 250 -17.15 -12.11 -17.30
N GLY A 251 -17.13 -12.74 -16.13
CA GLY A 251 -17.28 -14.18 -15.96
C GLY A 251 -15.98 -14.99 -16.16
N GLU A 252 -14.88 -14.38 -16.59
CA GLU A 252 -13.59 -15.04 -16.74
C GLU A 252 -12.67 -14.74 -15.56
N GLU A 253 -11.92 -15.73 -15.08
CA GLU A 253 -10.94 -15.55 -14.02
C GLU A 253 -9.70 -14.84 -14.55
N VAL A 254 -9.33 -13.73 -13.90
CA VAL A 254 -8.14 -12.96 -14.21
C VAL A 254 -7.18 -13.04 -13.03
N ASN A 255 -5.93 -13.34 -13.31
CA ASN A 255 -4.89 -13.44 -12.30
C ASN A 255 -4.11 -12.12 -12.23
N LEU A 256 -4.17 -11.42 -11.09
CA LEU A 256 -3.47 -10.13 -10.89
C LEU A 256 -2.29 -10.23 -9.90
N THR A 257 -1.98 -11.42 -9.35
CA THR A 257 -1.12 -11.47 -8.17
C THR A 257 -0.23 -12.70 -8.08
N GLN A 258 0.25 -13.24 -9.19
CA GLN A 258 1.05 -14.47 -9.16
C GLN A 258 2.43 -14.32 -8.50
N SER A 259 3.07 -13.15 -8.56
CA SER A 259 4.34 -12.92 -7.91
C SER A 259 4.59 -11.44 -7.66
N PHE A 260 4.88 -11.09 -6.41
CA PHE A 260 5.38 -9.76 -6.03
C PHE A 260 6.91 -9.68 -6.10
N ASP A 261 7.57 -10.72 -6.63
CA ASP A 261 9.01 -10.76 -6.73
C ASP A 261 9.49 -9.65 -7.66
N ASN A 262 10.53 -8.97 -7.24
CA ASN A 262 11.17 -7.85 -7.93
C ASN A 262 10.35 -6.55 -8.09
N LEU A 263 9.06 -6.50 -7.74
CA LEU A 263 8.27 -5.27 -7.91
C LEU A 263 8.80 -4.09 -7.08
N TYR A 264 9.39 -4.36 -5.92
CA TYR A 264 10.07 -3.34 -5.12
C TYR A 264 11.32 -2.83 -5.84
N ILE A 265 12.12 -3.73 -6.42
CA ILE A 265 13.32 -3.36 -7.19
C ILE A 265 12.91 -2.49 -8.39
N GLU A 266 11.87 -2.88 -9.13
CA GLU A 266 11.37 -2.09 -10.27
C GLU A 266 10.81 -0.73 -9.83
N SER A 267 10.10 -0.66 -8.69
CA SER A 267 9.65 0.61 -8.11
C SER A 267 10.83 1.53 -7.79
N TYR A 268 11.88 0.99 -7.15
CA TYR A 268 13.07 1.76 -6.84
C TYR A 268 13.81 2.22 -8.11
N LYS A 269 13.96 1.36 -9.11
CA LYS A 269 14.54 1.75 -10.41
C LYS A 269 13.81 2.93 -11.04
N GLN A 270 12.47 2.90 -11.05
CA GLN A 270 11.68 4.01 -11.59
C GLN A 270 11.86 5.29 -10.78
N ILE A 271 11.80 5.22 -9.44
CA ILE A 271 12.00 6.36 -8.56
C ILE A 271 13.38 6.98 -8.79
N LEU A 272 14.41 6.17 -8.86
CA LEU A 272 15.80 6.62 -9.06
C LEU A 272 16.06 7.20 -10.45
N ALA A 273 15.26 6.79 -11.44
CA ALA A 273 15.25 7.39 -12.78
C ALA A 273 14.36 8.65 -12.87
N GLN A 274 14.04 9.28 -11.72
CA GLN A 274 13.17 10.46 -11.60
C GLN A 274 11.70 10.23 -12.00
N GLY A 275 11.27 8.97 -12.08
CA GLY A 275 9.89 8.54 -12.24
C GLY A 275 9.25 8.17 -10.90
N GLY A 276 8.44 7.10 -10.92
CA GLY A 276 7.75 6.59 -9.74
C GLY A 276 6.41 7.28 -9.48
N PHE A 277 5.65 6.73 -8.54
CA PHE A 277 4.30 7.20 -8.20
C PHE A 277 4.38 8.14 -6.99
N GLY A 278 3.86 9.34 -7.12
CA GLY A 278 3.91 10.37 -6.10
C GLY A 278 2.59 10.53 -5.34
N LEU A 279 2.45 11.73 -4.74
CA LEU A 279 1.27 12.11 -3.97
C LEU A 279 0.00 12.10 -4.82
N ASP A 280 0.08 12.57 -6.07
CA ASP A 280 -1.07 12.65 -6.96
C ASP A 280 -1.63 11.26 -7.29
N GLU A 281 -0.74 10.33 -7.64
CA GLU A 281 -1.13 8.97 -7.97
C GLU A 281 -1.71 8.21 -6.79
N ALA A 282 -1.23 8.46 -5.56
CA ALA A 282 -1.69 7.79 -4.35
C ALA A 282 -3.01 8.38 -3.81
N THR A 283 -3.34 9.62 -4.15
CA THR A 283 -4.46 10.36 -3.54
C THR A 283 -5.80 9.65 -3.72
N ALA A 284 -6.08 9.12 -4.90
CA ALA A 284 -7.39 8.53 -5.20
C ALA A 284 -7.69 7.28 -4.36
N SER A 285 -6.72 6.39 -4.19
CA SER A 285 -6.87 5.17 -3.39
C SER A 285 -6.93 5.46 -1.88
N ILE A 286 -6.17 6.44 -1.40
CA ILE A 286 -6.25 6.92 -0.01
C ILE A 286 -7.62 7.50 0.29
N LYS A 287 -8.11 8.37 -0.59
CA LYS A 287 -9.44 8.97 -0.47
C LYS A 287 -10.54 7.91 -0.46
N LEU A 288 -10.49 6.96 -1.38
CA LEU A 288 -11.46 5.86 -1.43
C LEU A 288 -11.46 5.04 -0.14
N ALA A 289 -10.30 4.62 0.35
CA ALA A 289 -10.18 3.85 1.58
C ALA A 289 -10.69 4.64 2.81
N TYR A 290 -10.39 5.95 2.88
CA TYR A 290 -10.89 6.85 3.91
C TYR A 290 -12.42 6.97 3.87
N GLU A 291 -12.98 7.19 2.69
CA GLU A 291 -14.42 7.34 2.52
C GLU A 291 -15.17 6.03 2.84
N LEU A 292 -14.67 4.88 2.43
CA LEU A 292 -15.28 3.58 2.72
C LEU A 292 -15.43 3.34 4.24
N ARG A 293 -14.39 3.60 5.03
CA ARG A 293 -14.44 3.40 6.49
C ARG A 293 -15.36 4.37 7.24
N ASN A 294 -15.80 5.46 6.59
CA ASN A 294 -16.69 6.47 7.15
C ASN A 294 -18.11 6.41 6.59
N LEU A 295 -18.40 5.43 5.72
CA LEU A 295 -19.75 5.21 5.19
C LEU A 295 -20.62 4.44 6.18
N SER A 296 -21.91 4.76 6.16
CA SER A 296 -22.92 3.91 6.82
C SER A 296 -23.09 2.59 6.09
N LEU A 297 -23.26 1.51 6.85
CA LEU A 297 -23.52 0.19 6.28
C LEU A 297 -24.85 0.16 5.56
N SER A 298 -24.88 -0.51 4.42
CA SER A 298 -26.10 -0.81 3.65
C SER A 298 -26.36 -2.32 3.70
N GLU A 299 -27.61 -2.73 3.86
CA GLU A 299 -27.97 -4.15 3.83
C GLU A 299 -27.51 -4.80 2.54
N PRO A 300 -26.91 -6.02 2.61
CA PRO A 300 -26.57 -6.78 1.42
C PRO A 300 -27.83 -7.14 0.61
N ASN A 301 -27.68 -7.15 -0.70
CA ASN A 301 -28.73 -7.52 -1.64
C ASN A 301 -28.18 -8.49 -2.72
N GLU A 302 -28.99 -8.78 -3.74
CA GLU A 302 -28.61 -9.68 -4.84
C GLU A 302 -27.38 -9.21 -5.65
N ASP A 303 -27.13 -7.90 -5.62
CA ASP A 303 -25.97 -7.28 -6.25
C ASP A 303 -24.70 -7.34 -5.40
N SER A 304 -24.80 -7.73 -4.13
CA SER A 304 -23.66 -7.79 -3.23
C SER A 304 -22.79 -9.04 -3.50
N HIS A 305 -21.53 -9.01 -3.06
CA HIS A 305 -20.66 -10.17 -3.14
C HIS A 305 -21.27 -11.35 -2.36
N ALA A 306 -21.25 -12.58 -2.92
CA ALA A 306 -21.90 -13.75 -2.35
C ALA A 306 -21.49 -14.07 -0.89
N LEU A 307 -20.23 -13.75 -0.50
CA LEU A 307 -19.77 -13.93 0.87
C LEU A 307 -20.26 -12.84 1.84
N CYS A 308 -20.78 -11.71 1.34
CA CYS A 308 -21.43 -10.71 2.19
C CYS A 308 -22.77 -11.20 2.74
N CYS A 309 -23.50 -12.00 1.96
CA CYS A 309 -24.84 -12.46 2.27
C CYS A 309 -24.87 -13.70 3.20
N LYS A 310 -23.73 -14.35 3.44
CA LYS A 310 -23.66 -15.52 4.35
C LYS A 310 -23.71 -15.04 5.80
N ASN A 311 -24.82 -15.30 6.46
CA ASN A 311 -24.95 -15.14 7.92
C ASN A 311 -24.10 -16.19 8.66
N LYS A 312 -23.62 -15.84 9.88
CA LYS A 312 -22.92 -16.77 10.80
C LYS A 312 -23.73 -18.01 11.22
N THR A 313 -24.96 -18.13 10.76
CA THR A 313 -25.91 -19.23 11.14
C THR A 313 -25.95 -20.39 10.17
N ASP A 314 -25.24 -20.36 9.06
CA ASP A 314 -25.27 -21.43 8.03
C ASP A 314 -24.01 -22.32 8.06
N GLN A 315 -23.38 -22.48 9.24
CA GLN A 315 -22.30 -23.42 9.50
C GLN A 315 -22.72 -24.55 10.45
#